data_7bb99e3ca87c15637e5c83164c33f748
#
_entry.id   7bb99e3ca87c15637e5c83164c33f748
#
_cell.length_a   1.000
_cell.length_b   1.000
_cell.length_c   1.000
_cell.angle_alpha   90.00
_cell.angle_beta   90.00
_cell.angle_gamma   90.00
#
_symmetry.space_group_name_H-M   'P 1'
#
loop_
_entity.id
_entity.type
_entity.pdbx_description
1 polymer ?
#
loop_
_entity_poly.entity_id
_entity_poly.type
_entity_poly.pdbx_seq_one_letter_code
_entity_poly.pdbx_strand_id
1 'polypeptide(L)'
;MKRIILSMLFVVASLAVCNAQKRVLLETTEGNIVIELYDDTPIHRDNFLKLVSEHFYDSLLFHRVIYNFMIQTGSADSRHAEPGASIGHSDLDYTLEPEFRVPTHYHRRGAVAMAREGDKANPERRSSACQFYIVWGKPYSTLALQSIQEKLDTMTNGQTKITPEMEETYRKYGGTPHLDGQYTVFGEVVEGLDVVDRIQQAWTDDYARPVDDIRIIKAEIMNNVQ
;
A
#
# COMPACT_ATOMS: atom_id res chain seq x y z
N MET A 1 -8.53 -57.59 -43.65
CA MET A 1 -9.31 -56.73 -42.71
C MET A 1 -8.34 -55.83 -41.99
N LYS A 2 -8.20 -54.58 -42.43
CA LYS A 2 -7.29 -53.57 -41.82
C LYS A 2 -8.11 -52.74 -40.81
N ARG A 3 -7.75 -52.83 -39.52
CA ARG A 3 -8.35 -52.02 -38.45
C ARG A 3 -7.64 -50.64 -38.45
N ILE A 4 -8.39 -49.61 -38.80
CA ILE A 4 -7.95 -48.19 -38.65
C ILE A 4 -8.26 -47.78 -37.23
N ILE A 5 -7.25 -47.57 -36.43
CA ILE A 5 -7.37 -46.98 -35.08
C ILE A 5 -7.32 -45.46 -35.27
N LEU A 6 -8.47 -44.80 -35.09
CA LEU A 6 -8.61 -43.35 -35.10
C LEU A 6 -8.22 -42.78 -33.73
N SER A 7 -7.00 -42.26 -33.59
CA SER A 7 -6.54 -41.61 -32.37
C SER A 7 -7.13 -40.19 -32.32
N MET A 8 -8.09 -40.01 -31.44
CA MET A 8 -8.73 -38.72 -31.17
C MET A 8 -7.80 -37.91 -30.21
N LEU A 9 -7.06 -36.95 -30.75
CA LEU A 9 -6.20 -36.07 -29.98
C LEU A 9 -7.06 -35.00 -29.27
N PHE A 10 -7.31 -35.15 -27.99
CA PHE A 10 -7.98 -34.15 -27.17
C PHE A 10 -6.97 -33.04 -26.89
N VAL A 11 -7.06 -31.90 -27.61
CA VAL A 11 -6.35 -30.69 -27.30
C VAL A 11 -7.12 -29.99 -26.15
N VAL A 12 -6.63 -30.13 -24.93
CA VAL A 12 -7.11 -29.35 -23.79
C VAL A 12 -6.49 -27.96 -23.95
N ALA A 13 -7.25 -27.03 -24.53
CA ALA A 13 -6.90 -25.62 -24.50
C ALA A 13 -7.05 -25.11 -23.06
N SER A 14 -5.95 -25.01 -22.33
CA SER A 14 -5.90 -24.28 -21.05
C SER A 14 -6.16 -22.81 -21.35
N LEU A 15 -7.38 -22.36 -21.14
CA LEU A 15 -7.71 -20.94 -21.05
C LEU A 15 -6.99 -20.40 -19.82
N ALA A 16 -5.82 -19.82 -20.02
CA ALA A 16 -5.21 -18.96 -19.01
C ALA A 16 -6.16 -17.78 -18.82
N VAL A 17 -6.97 -17.82 -17.77
CA VAL A 17 -7.71 -16.66 -17.30
C VAL A 17 -6.64 -15.69 -16.83
N CYS A 18 -6.28 -14.74 -17.70
CA CYS A 18 -5.48 -13.60 -17.32
C CYS A 18 -6.36 -12.76 -16.37
N ASN A 19 -6.22 -13.01 -15.07
CA ASN A 19 -6.87 -12.19 -14.07
C ASN A 19 -6.12 -10.85 -14.12
N ALA A 20 -6.67 -9.88 -14.84
CA ALA A 20 -6.11 -8.55 -14.87
C ALA A 20 -6.15 -7.98 -13.44
N GLN A 21 -4.99 -7.55 -12.93
CA GLN A 21 -4.86 -7.02 -11.58
C GLN A 21 -5.85 -5.87 -11.36
N LYS A 22 -6.43 -5.82 -10.18
CA LYS A 22 -7.40 -4.77 -9.82
C LYS A 22 -6.67 -3.45 -9.62
N ARG A 23 -7.17 -2.41 -10.26
CA ARG A 23 -6.65 -1.05 -10.12
C ARG A 23 -7.70 -0.11 -9.54
N VAL A 24 -7.23 0.85 -8.77
CA VAL A 24 -8.03 1.91 -8.18
C VAL A 24 -7.42 3.25 -8.57
N LEU A 25 -8.26 4.14 -9.11
CA LEU A 25 -7.93 5.54 -9.35
C LEU A 25 -8.30 6.35 -8.11
N LEU A 26 -7.34 7.09 -7.57
CA LEU A 26 -7.56 8.16 -6.60
C LEU A 26 -7.45 9.50 -7.35
N GLU A 27 -8.57 10.18 -7.54
CA GLU A 27 -8.57 11.58 -7.97
C GLU A 27 -8.29 12.45 -6.74
N THR A 28 -7.22 13.22 -6.76
CA THR A 28 -6.85 14.09 -5.64
C THR A 28 -6.78 15.55 -6.06
N THR A 29 -6.75 16.46 -5.10
CA THR A 29 -6.54 17.90 -5.36
C THR A 29 -5.17 18.20 -5.99
N GLU A 30 -4.21 17.26 -5.90
CA GLU A 30 -2.86 17.36 -6.47
C GLU A 30 -2.69 16.62 -7.81
N GLY A 31 -3.71 15.86 -8.24
CA GLY A 31 -3.70 15.05 -9.44
C GLY A 31 -4.10 13.60 -9.18
N ASN A 32 -3.99 12.77 -10.19
CA ASN A 32 -4.43 11.39 -10.15
C ASN A 32 -3.32 10.43 -9.71
N ILE A 33 -3.69 9.45 -8.89
CA ILE A 33 -2.82 8.34 -8.48
C ILE A 33 -3.53 7.04 -8.83
N VAL A 34 -2.88 6.14 -9.57
CA VAL A 34 -3.41 4.80 -9.85
C VAL A 34 -2.66 3.78 -9.01
N ILE A 35 -3.42 3.04 -8.21
CA ILE A 35 -2.92 1.96 -7.36
C ILE A 35 -3.29 0.63 -8.01
N GLU A 36 -2.31 -0.26 -8.18
CA GLU A 36 -2.51 -1.65 -8.53
C GLU A 36 -2.46 -2.51 -7.26
N LEU A 37 -3.47 -3.38 -7.08
CA LEU A 37 -3.64 -4.20 -5.88
C LEU A 37 -3.12 -5.61 -6.12
N TYR A 38 -2.49 -6.21 -5.09
CA TYR A 38 -1.89 -7.54 -5.18
C TYR A 38 -2.92 -8.65 -4.89
N ASP A 39 -2.87 -9.71 -5.69
CA ASP A 39 -3.81 -10.83 -5.56
C ASP A 39 -3.47 -11.77 -4.38
N ASP A 40 -2.23 -11.77 -3.93
CA ASP A 40 -1.76 -12.61 -2.82
C ASP A 40 -1.88 -11.95 -1.43
N THR A 41 -2.52 -10.77 -1.38
CA THR A 41 -3.00 -10.14 -0.15
C THR A 41 -4.53 -9.91 -0.19
N PRO A 42 -5.32 -11.00 -0.35
CA PRO A 42 -6.75 -10.89 -0.66
C PRO A 42 -7.58 -10.23 0.44
N ILE A 43 -7.22 -10.37 1.73
CA ILE A 43 -7.95 -9.74 2.83
C ILE A 43 -7.90 -8.22 2.70
N HIS A 44 -6.71 -7.66 2.48
CA HIS A 44 -6.51 -6.22 2.34
C HIS A 44 -7.05 -5.71 1.01
N ARG A 45 -6.77 -6.42 -0.10
CA ARG A 45 -7.29 -6.08 -1.43
C ARG A 45 -8.82 -5.99 -1.44
N ASP A 46 -9.50 -7.04 -0.97
CA ASP A 46 -10.95 -7.12 -1.07
C ASP A 46 -11.64 -6.11 -0.13
N ASN A 47 -11.07 -5.89 1.06
CA ASN A 47 -11.52 -4.83 1.97
C ASN A 47 -11.34 -3.43 1.36
N PHE A 48 -10.18 -3.16 0.76
CA PHE A 48 -9.94 -1.87 0.10
C PHE A 48 -10.91 -1.63 -1.05
N LEU A 49 -11.13 -2.63 -1.93
CA LEU A 49 -12.10 -2.56 -3.02
C LEU A 49 -13.53 -2.35 -2.52
N LYS A 50 -13.92 -3.02 -1.43
CA LYS A 50 -15.22 -2.81 -0.78
C LYS A 50 -15.38 -1.33 -0.38
N LEU A 51 -14.43 -0.78 0.37
CA LEU A 51 -14.49 0.61 0.83
C LEU A 51 -14.48 1.62 -0.33
N VAL A 52 -13.74 1.35 -1.41
CA VAL A 52 -13.80 2.16 -2.64
C VAL A 52 -15.19 2.09 -3.26
N SER A 53 -15.80 0.90 -3.36
CA SER A 53 -17.14 0.74 -3.94
C SER A 53 -18.25 1.39 -3.10
N GLU A 54 -18.02 1.54 -1.81
CA GLU A 54 -18.90 2.21 -0.85
C GLU A 54 -18.64 3.73 -0.77
N HIS A 55 -17.77 4.28 -1.63
CA HIS A 55 -17.36 5.69 -1.62
C HIS A 55 -16.77 6.17 -0.29
N PHE A 56 -16.20 5.25 0.49
CA PHE A 56 -15.65 5.55 1.80
C PHE A 56 -14.49 6.55 1.75
N TYR A 57 -13.64 6.48 0.73
CA TYR A 57 -12.47 7.35 0.61
C TYR A 57 -12.75 8.73 0.02
N ASP A 58 -13.95 8.94 -0.54
CA ASP A 58 -14.33 10.21 -1.14
C ASP A 58 -14.31 11.33 -0.10
N SER A 59 -13.69 12.44 -0.46
CA SER A 59 -13.54 13.63 0.36
C SER A 59 -12.63 13.49 1.59
N LEU A 60 -11.88 12.38 1.79
CA LEU A 60 -10.93 12.25 2.88
C LEU A 60 -9.63 13.02 2.62
N LEU A 61 -9.00 13.52 3.68
CA LEU A 61 -7.71 14.20 3.62
C LEU A 61 -6.53 13.21 3.70
N PHE A 62 -5.42 13.59 3.11
CA PHE A 62 -4.11 13.08 3.55
C PHE A 62 -3.80 13.74 4.90
N HIS A 63 -4.24 13.12 5.97
CA HIS A 63 -4.21 13.69 7.31
C HIS A 63 -2.83 13.65 7.98
N ARG A 64 -1.90 12.87 7.42
CA ARG A 64 -0.52 12.78 7.92
C ARG A 64 0.44 12.62 6.76
N VAL A 65 1.34 13.58 6.62
CA VAL A 65 2.37 13.61 5.57
C VAL A 65 3.72 13.84 6.23
N ILE A 66 4.68 12.94 5.97
CA ILE A 66 6.03 13.09 6.49
C ILE A 66 7.02 13.04 5.33
N TYR A 67 7.74 14.14 5.15
CA TYR A 67 8.75 14.28 4.12
C TYR A 67 9.78 13.15 4.15
N ASN A 68 10.09 12.59 2.96
CA ASN A 68 10.99 11.45 2.80
C ASN A 68 10.58 10.19 3.58
N PHE A 69 9.29 10.06 3.88
CA PHE A 69 8.76 8.87 4.55
C PHE A 69 7.49 8.34 3.86
N MET A 70 6.33 8.98 4.06
CA MET A 70 5.05 8.50 3.49
C MET A 70 3.98 9.60 3.49
N ILE A 71 2.91 9.35 2.76
CA ILE A 71 1.65 10.07 2.82
C ILE A 71 0.55 9.13 3.29
N GLN A 72 -0.25 9.51 4.30
CA GLN A 72 -1.25 8.66 4.94
C GLN A 72 -2.64 9.30 4.88
N THR A 73 -3.65 8.48 4.62
CA THR A 73 -5.06 8.86 4.50
C THR A 73 -5.97 7.75 5.05
N GLY A 74 -7.29 7.88 4.88
CA GLY A 74 -8.26 6.85 5.23
C GLY A 74 -8.97 7.04 6.56
N SER A 75 -8.68 8.10 7.32
CA SER A 75 -9.39 8.37 8.57
C SER A 75 -10.70 9.15 8.30
N ALA A 76 -11.84 8.61 8.73
CA ALA A 76 -13.17 9.16 8.44
C ALA A 76 -13.42 10.54 9.07
N ASP A 77 -12.75 10.85 10.20
CA ASP A 77 -12.82 12.16 10.87
C ASP A 77 -12.24 13.30 10.04
N SER A 78 -11.49 12.99 8.98
CA SER A 78 -10.90 13.98 8.08
C SER A 78 -11.86 14.53 7.03
N ARG A 79 -13.03 13.89 6.81
CA ARG A 79 -13.95 14.21 5.70
C ARG A 79 -14.45 15.65 5.71
N HIS A 80 -14.80 16.17 6.87
CA HIS A 80 -15.36 17.50 7.08
C HIS A 80 -14.56 18.28 8.12
N ALA A 81 -13.27 17.96 8.24
CA ALA A 81 -12.43 18.59 9.26
C ALA A 81 -12.21 20.07 8.95
N GLU A 82 -12.36 20.91 9.97
CA GLU A 82 -11.98 22.31 9.91
C GLU A 82 -10.44 22.46 9.83
N PRO A 83 -9.95 23.54 9.24
CA PRO A 83 -8.52 23.82 9.22
C PRO A 83 -7.91 23.78 10.63
N GLY A 84 -6.79 23.06 10.80
CA GLY A 84 -6.10 22.92 12.08
C GLY A 84 -6.75 21.95 13.08
N ALA A 85 -7.88 21.30 12.76
CA ALA A 85 -8.46 20.28 13.61
C ALA A 85 -7.54 19.06 13.76
N SER A 86 -7.52 18.46 14.96
CA SER A 86 -6.85 17.19 15.19
C SER A 86 -7.66 16.07 14.53
N ILE A 87 -7.04 15.34 13.61
CA ILE A 87 -7.67 14.29 12.79
C ILE A 87 -6.73 13.07 12.70
N GLY A 88 -7.22 12.00 12.09
CA GLY A 88 -6.43 10.76 11.94
C GLY A 88 -6.66 9.76 13.07
N HIS A 89 -7.66 9.97 13.92
CA HIS A 89 -7.96 9.14 15.08
C HIS A 89 -9.11 8.16 14.85
N SER A 90 -9.84 8.31 13.74
CA SER A 90 -10.98 7.47 13.42
C SER A 90 -10.56 6.22 12.64
N ASP A 91 -11.06 5.07 13.05
CA ASP A 91 -10.97 3.81 12.32
C ASP A 91 -12.36 3.14 12.28
N LEU A 92 -12.49 2.06 11.54
CA LEU A 92 -13.68 1.21 11.57
C LEU A 92 -13.65 0.29 12.80
N ASP A 93 -14.77 -0.34 13.11
CA ASP A 93 -14.97 -1.20 14.27
C ASP A 93 -14.34 -2.60 14.14
N TYR A 94 -13.56 -2.83 13.10
CA TYR A 94 -12.83 -4.08 12.85
C TYR A 94 -11.41 -3.81 12.36
N THR A 95 -10.57 -4.83 12.45
CA THR A 95 -9.18 -4.83 11.98
C THR A 95 -8.94 -6.02 11.06
N LEU A 96 -7.89 -5.95 10.23
CA LEU A 96 -7.54 -7.00 9.28
C LEU A 96 -6.37 -7.84 9.80
N GLU A 97 -6.44 -9.16 9.55
CA GLU A 97 -5.31 -10.06 9.80
C GLU A 97 -4.11 -9.68 8.92
N PRO A 98 -2.88 -9.69 9.46
CA PRO A 98 -1.72 -9.33 8.67
C PRO A 98 -1.44 -10.30 7.52
N GLU A 99 -1.07 -9.75 6.35
CA GLU A 99 -0.68 -10.51 5.16
C GLU A 99 0.73 -10.10 4.71
N PHE A 100 1.74 -10.34 5.56
CA PHE A 100 3.13 -10.03 5.22
C PHE A 100 3.64 -10.97 4.12
N ARG A 101 4.19 -10.41 3.04
CA ARG A 101 4.66 -11.14 1.85
C ARG A 101 6.11 -10.80 1.48
N VAL A 102 6.93 -10.42 2.46
CA VAL A 102 8.37 -10.19 2.22
C VAL A 102 9.04 -11.52 1.86
N PRO A 103 9.88 -11.58 0.83
CA PRO A 103 10.45 -10.48 0.05
C PRO A 103 9.64 -10.08 -1.21
N THR A 104 8.50 -10.71 -1.48
CA THR A 104 7.70 -10.41 -2.69
C THR A 104 7.17 -8.99 -2.66
N HIS A 105 6.55 -8.58 -1.54
CA HIS A 105 6.01 -7.25 -1.31
C HIS A 105 6.69 -6.62 -0.10
N TYR A 106 7.31 -5.46 -0.32
CA TYR A 106 8.08 -4.73 0.69
C TYR A 106 7.94 -3.22 0.49
N HIS A 107 8.36 -2.44 1.48
CA HIS A 107 8.12 -0.99 1.51
C HIS A 107 9.06 -0.20 0.60
N ARG A 108 9.13 -0.55 -0.68
CA ARG A 108 9.81 0.28 -1.69
C ARG A 108 9.03 1.56 -1.94
N ARG A 109 9.64 2.55 -2.59
CA ARG A 109 8.94 3.77 -3.03
C ARG A 109 7.75 3.39 -3.91
N GLY A 110 6.60 4.01 -3.66
CA GLY A 110 5.34 3.71 -4.34
C GLY A 110 4.56 2.53 -3.77
N ALA A 111 5.09 1.77 -2.81
CA ALA A 111 4.33 0.73 -2.15
C ALA A 111 3.14 1.32 -1.37
N VAL A 112 2.00 0.62 -1.42
CA VAL A 112 0.79 0.97 -0.68
C VAL A 112 0.59 -0.04 0.44
N ALA A 113 0.55 0.46 1.69
CA ALA A 113 0.48 -0.39 2.86
C ALA A 113 -0.58 0.10 3.85
N MET A 114 -1.14 -0.83 4.62
CA MET A 114 -2.13 -0.50 5.65
C MET A 114 -1.46 0.01 6.92
N ALA A 115 -2.00 1.09 7.50
CA ALA A 115 -1.60 1.56 8.82
C ALA A 115 -2.03 0.55 9.91
N ARG A 116 -1.52 0.72 11.11
CA ARG A 116 -1.91 -0.06 12.29
C ARG A 116 -1.50 0.62 13.58
N GLU A 117 -2.12 0.22 14.67
CA GLU A 117 -1.68 0.58 16.02
C GLU A 117 -0.30 0.00 16.35
N GLY A 118 0.41 0.65 17.26
CA GLY A 118 1.73 0.20 17.70
C GLY A 118 1.69 -1.13 18.47
N ASP A 119 2.80 -1.88 18.47
CA ASP A 119 2.93 -3.24 19.02
C ASP A 119 2.44 -3.37 20.47
N LYS A 120 2.52 -2.32 21.31
CA LYS A 120 2.05 -2.35 22.69
C LYS A 120 0.53 -2.50 22.79
N ALA A 121 -0.20 -1.83 21.92
CA ALA A 121 -1.67 -1.89 21.86
C ALA A 121 -2.15 -3.01 20.94
N ASN A 122 -1.31 -3.41 19.98
CA ASN A 122 -1.65 -4.35 18.90
C ASN A 122 -0.49 -5.34 18.67
N PRO A 123 -0.27 -6.28 19.62
CA PRO A 123 0.83 -7.25 19.49
C PRO A 123 0.66 -8.23 18.32
N GLU A 124 -0.58 -8.43 17.85
CA GLU A 124 -0.89 -9.26 16.68
C GLU A 124 -0.61 -8.57 15.36
N ARG A 125 -0.25 -7.26 15.38
CA ARG A 125 0.04 -6.44 14.20
C ARG A 125 -1.08 -6.42 13.18
N ARG A 126 -2.31 -6.49 13.64
CA ARG A 126 -3.51 -6.36 12.81
C ARG A 126 -3.55 -4.98 12.17
N SER A 127 -3.94 -4.94 10.91
CA SER A 127 -4.04 -3.69 10.17
C SER A 127 -5.31 -2.92 10.53
N SER A 128 -5.24 -1.57 10.46
CA SER A 128 -6.42 -0.73 10.32
C SER A 128 -7.30 -1.23 9.17
N ALA A 129 -8.61 -1.09 9.31
CA ALA A 129 -9.53 -1.47 8.24
C ALA A 129 -9.61 -0.42 7.12
N CYS A 130 -9.26 0.85 7.39
CA CYS A 130 -9.45 1.92 6.43
C CYS A 130 -8.22 2.83 6.22
N GLN A 131 -7.34 2.98 7.22
CA GLN A 131 -6.21 3.87 7.08
C GLN A 131 -5.05 3.20 6.34
N PHE A 132 -4.58 3.83 5.27
CA PHE A 132 -3.44 3.36 4.48
C PHE A 132 -2.45 4.48 4.19
N TYR A 133 -1.24 4.10 3.79
CA TYR A 133 -0.21 5.04 3.39
C TYR A 133 0.48 4.62 2.10
N ILE A 134 0.99 5.62 1.38
CA ILE A 134 1.84 5.42 0.21
C ILE A 134 3.26 5.79 0.59
N VAL A 135 4.18 4.88 0.37
CA VAL A 135 5.59 5.02 0.73
C VAL A 135 6.30 5.96 -0.25
N TRP A 136 7.02 6.94 0.29
CA TRP A 136 8.02 7.69 -0.46
C TRP A 136 9.44 7.24 -0.09
N GLY A 137 9.81 7.43 1.18
CA GLY A 137 11.11 7.04 1.71
C GLY A 137 12.26 7.85 1.11
N LYS A 138 13.47 7.45 1.47
CA LYS A 138 14.72 8.01 0.97
C LYS A 138 15.68 6.88 0.59
N PRO A 139 16.68 7.12 -0.28
CA PRO A 139 17.76 6.17 -0.53
C PRO A 139 18.58 5.88 0.73
N TYR A 140 19.10 4.66 0.83
CA TYR A 140 19.91 4.20 1.96
C TYR A 140 21.31 3.77 1.51
N SER A 141 22.31 3.92 2.38
CA SER A 141 23.60 3.27 2.20
C SER A 141 23.54 1.81 2.63
N THR A 142 24.44 0.97 2.11
CA THR A 142 24.59 -0.43 2.57
C THR A 142 24.73 -0.53 4.08
N LEU A 143 25.55 0.33 4.68
CA LEU A 143 25.76 0.32 6.14
C LEU A 143 24.46 0.65 6.92
N ALA A 144 23.65 1.59 6.42
CA ALA A 144 22.36 1.90 7.02
C ALA A 144 21.38 0.72 6.91
N LEU A 145 21.37 0.00 5.78
CA LEU A 145 20.53 -1.18 5.58
C LEU A 145 20.97 -2.35 6.48
N GLN A 146 22.27 -2.53 6.74
CA GLN A 146 22.76 -3.49 7.73
C GLN A 146 22.23 -3.19 9.13
N SER A 147 22.32 -1.94 9.57
CA SER A 147 21.74 -1.52 10.87
C SER A 147 20.23 -1.72 10.94
N ILE A 148 19.50 -1.53 9.83
CA ILE A 148 18.06 -1.79 9.76
C ILE A 148 17.80 -3.29 9.84
N GLN A 149 18.61 -4.13 9.16
CA GLN A 149 18.48 -5.58 9.24
C GLN A 149 18.60 -6.10 10.67
N GLU A 150 19.56 -5.61 11.45
CA GLU A 150 19.72 -5.97 12.87
C GLU A 150 18.45 -5.66 13.70
N LYS A 151 17.80 -4.52 13.42
CA LYS A 151 16.52 -4.15 14.04
C LYS A 151 15.39 -5.07 13.58
N LEU A 152 15.29 -5.35 12.27
CA LEU A 152 14.29 -6.27 11.72
C LEU A 152 14.45 -7.68 12.31
N ASP A 153 15.66 -8.16 12.51
CA ASP A 153 15.92 -9.45 13.14
C ASP A 153 15.34 -9.51 14.56
N THR A 154 15.48 -8.44 15.30
CA THR A 154 14.89 -8.34 16.65
C THR A 154 13.35 -8.24 16.59
N MET A 155 12.82 -7.37 15.73
CA MET A 155 11.39 -7.05 15.69
C MET A 155 10.55 -8.16 15.03
N THR A 156 11.15 -8.95 14.14
CA THR A 156 10.44 -10.02 13.39
C THR A 156 10.95 -11.43 13.75
N ASN A 157 11.71 -11.58 14.84
CA ASN A 157 12.35 -12.85 15.22
C ASN A 157 13.17 -13.48 14.07
N GLY A 158 13.87 -12.66 13.28
CA GLY A 158 14.67 -13.07 12.15
C GLY A 158 13.90 -13.53 10.91
N GLN A 159 12.59 -13.38 10.89
CA GLN A 159 11.74 -13.84 9.76
C GLN A 159 11.84 -12.93 8.54
N THR A 160 12.15 -11.65 8.72
CA THR A 160 12.26 -10.68 7.64
C THR A 160 13.73 -10.43 7.30
N LYS A 161 14.09 -10.67 6.05
CA LYS A 161 15.45 -10.45 5.55
C LYS A 161 15.44 -9.52 4.33
N ILE A 162 16.30 -8.53 4.35
CA ILE A 162 16.56 -7.68 3.18
C ILE A 162 17.39 -8.51 2.19
N THR A 163 16.80 -8.87 1.05
CA THR A 163 17.49 -9.59 -0.02
C THR A 163 18.43 -8.65 -0.81
N PRO A 164 19.37 -9.18 -1.62
CA PRO A 164 20.18 -8.34 -2.49
C PRO A 164 19.37 -7.43 -3.43
N GLU A 165 18.25 -7.92 -3.96
CA GLU A 165 17.35 -7.15 -4.82
C GLU A 165 16.66 -6.02 -4.05
N MET A 166 16.24 -6.28 -2.83
CA MET A 166 15.66 -5.26 -1.94
C MET A 166 16.72 -4.21 -1.57
N GLU A 167 17.96 -4.64 -1.26
CA GLU A 167 19.07 -3.73 -0.98
C GLU A 167 19.33 -2.80 -2.17
N GLU A 168 19.43 -3.35 -3.38
CA GLU A 168 19.64 -2.54 -4.60
C GLU A 168 18.50 -1.53 -4.77
N THR A 169 17.25 -1.96 -4.61
CA THR A 169 16.07 -1.09 -4.72
C THR A 169 16.09 0.03 -3.68
N TYR A 170 16.34 -0.28 -2.41
CA TYR A 170 16.40 0.73 -1.35
C TYR A 170 17.55 1.71 -1.50
N ARG A 171 18.67 1.27 -2.06
CA ARG A 171 19.82 2.13 -2.33
C ARG A 171 19.56 3.07 -3.50
N LYS A 172 18.87 2.60 -4.54
CA LYS A 172 18.65 3.35 -5.78
C LYS A 172 17.42 4.24 -5.73
N TYR A 173 16.31 3.70 -5.25
CA TYR A 173 15.01 4.35 -5.33
C TYR A 173 14.48 4.81 -3.97
N GLY A 174 14.95 4.23 -2.89
CA GLY A 174 14.45 4.52 -1.56
C GLY A 174 13.26 3.66 -1.15
N GLY A 175 12.69 4.02 -0.02
CA GLY A 175 11.60 3.30 0.63
C GLY A 175 11.68 3.40 2.15
N THR A 176 11.02 2.47 2.85
CA THR A 176 10.98 2.44 4.32
C THR A 176 11.25 1.03 4.86
N PRO A 177 12.47 0.50 4.66
CA PRO A 177 12.81 -0.91 4.96
C PRO A 177 12.56 -1.32 6.41
N HIS A 178 12.58 -0.38 7.35
CA HIS A 178 12.31 -0.63 8.76
C HIS A 178 10.86 -1.05 9.07
N LEU A 179 9.94 -0.96 8.09
CA LEU A 179 8.54 -1.40 8.20
C LEU A 179 8.31 -2.80 7.63
N ASP A 180 9.29 -3.39 6.94
CA ASP A 180 9.15 -4.69 6.30
C ASP A 180 8.82 -5.79 7.31
N GLY A 181 7.86 -6.65 6.95
CA GLY A 181 7.41 -7.75 7.81
C GLY A 181 6.62 -7.31 9.05
N GLN A 182 6.24 -6.03 9.13
CA GLN A 182 5.51 -5.47 10.26
C GLN A 182 4.21 -4.75 9.87
N TYR A 183 4.09 -4.38 8.59
CA TYR A 183 2.91 -3.77 7.99
C TYR A 183 2.61 -4.49 6.69
N THR A 184 1.33 -4.67 6.36
CA THR A 184 0.95 -5.34 5.11
C THR A 184 1.03 -4.37 3.95
N VAL A 185 1.91 -4.69 3.00
CA VAL A 185 1.95 -4.05 1.68
C VAL A 185 0.98 -4.81 0.78
N PHE A 186 -0.05 -4.15 0.26
CA PHE A 186 -1.14 -4.78 -0.48
C PHE A 186 -1.32 -4.26 -1.91
N GLY A 187 -0.47 -3.33 -2.32
CA GLY A 187 -0.48 -2.75 -3.66
C GLY A 187 0.69 -1.81 -3.90
N GLU A 188 0.68 -1.19 -5.05
CA GLU A 188 1.68 -0.20 -5.46
C GLU A 188 1.09 0.87 -6.37
N VAL A 189 1.70 2.05 -6.38
CA VAL A 189 1.41 3.11 -7.32
C VAL A 189 2.03 2.76 -8.67
N VAL A 190 1.18 2.63 -9.70
CA VAL A 190 1.60 2.35 -11.08
C VAL A 190 1.57 3.60 -11.96
N GLU A 191 0.75 4.62 -11.60
CA GLU A 191 0.71 5.93 -12.24
C GLU A 191 0.53 7.02 -11.18
N GLY A 192 1.11 8.21 -11.40
CA GLY A 192 0.99 9.35 -10.48
C GLY A 192 1.99 9.36 -9.34
N LEU A 193 3.14 8.70 -9.48
CA LEU A 193 4.21 8.78 -8.47
C LEU A 193 4.75 10.21 -8.30
N ASP A 194 4.69 11.05 -9.32
CA ASP A 194 4.98 12.48 -9.28
C ASP A 194 3.96 13.27 -8.45
N VAL A 195 2.69 12.82 -8.42
CA VAL A 195 1.65 13.36 -7.53
C VAL A 195 2.00 13.03 -6.08
N VAL A 196 2.40 11.78 -5.80
CA VAL A 196 2.87 11.38 -4.46
C VAL A 196 4.07 12.23 -4.02
N ASP A 197 5.00 12.56 -4.95
CA ASP A 197 6.14 13.43 -4.66
C ASP A 197 5.70 14.85 -4.30
N ARG A 198 4.74 15.43 -5.00
CA ARG A 198 4.20 16.74 -4.65
C ARG A 198 3.55 16.73 -3.26
N ILE A 199 2.73 15.73 -2.99
CA ILE A 199 2.03 15.61 -1.70
C ILE A 199 3.03 15.46 -0.54
N GLN A 200 4.05 14.59 -0.68
CA GLN A 200 5.01 14.35 0.40
C GLN A 200 5.92 15.58 0.70
N GLN A 201 5.95 16.56 -0.19
CA GLN A 201 6.66 17.83 -0.01
C GLN A 201 5.79 18.94 0.58
N ALA A 202 4.51 18.67 0.86
CA ALA A 202 3.62 19.66 1.44
C ALA A 202 4.13 20.15 2.80
N TRP A 203 3.93 21.44 3.08
CA TRP A 203 4.17 22.01 4.41
C TRP A 203 3.18 21.42 5.40
N THR A 204 3.67 21.01 6.55
CA THR A 204 2.87 20.37 7.60
C THR A 204 2.99 21.11 8.92
N ASP A 205 1.96 20.94 9.76
CA ASP A 205 1.98 21.38 11.15
C ASP A 205 2.83 20.44 12.05
N ASP A 206 2.85 20.70 13.35
CA ASP A 206 3.58 19.91 14.36
C ASP A 206 3.06 18.47 14.49
N TYR A 207 1.86 18.17 13.98
CA TYR A 207 1.24 16.85 13.97
C TYR A 207 1.38 16.13 12.62
N ALA A 208 2.18 16.71 11.71
CA ALA A 208 2.39 16.23 10.34
C ALA A 208 1.13 16.28 9.45
N ARG A 209 0.11 17.07 9.81
CA ARG A 209 -1.02 17.40 8.94
C ARG A 209 -0.59 18.47 7.93
N PRO A 210 -0.87 18.32 6.62
CA PRO A 210 -0.69 19.40 5.65
C PRO A 210 -1.41 20.69 6.08
N VAL A 211 -0.70 21.84 6.00
CA VAL A 211 -1.27 23.16 6.33
C VAL A 211 -2.40 23.50 5.37
N ASP A 212 -2.18 23.23 4.08
CA ASP A 212 -3.21 23.31 3.06
C ASP A 212 -3.80 21.90 2.86
N ASP A 213 -5.11 21.78 3.00
CA ASP A 213 -5.79 20.49 2.91
C ASP A 213 -5.59 19.82 1.54
N ILE A 214 -4.98 18.66 1.53
CA ILE A 214 -4.84 17.79 0.36
C ILE A 214 -5.87 16.66 0.48
N ARG A 215 -6.72 16.52 -0.53
CA ARG A 215 -7.93 15.69 -0.45
C ARG A 215 -7.99 14.65 -1.56
N ILE A 216 -8.49 13.46 -1.24
CA ILE A 216 -9.05 12.54 -2.23
C ILE A 216 -10.41 13.09 -2.61
N ILE A 217 -10.58 13.52 -3.86
CA ILE A 217 -11.86 13.99 -4.39
C ILE A 217 -12.78 12.79 -4.54
N LYS A 218 -12.26 11.72 -5.15
CA LYS A 218 -12.97 10.48 -5.44
C LYS A 218 -12.02 9.29 -5.55
N ALA A 219 -12.49 8.11 -5.15
CA ALA A 219 -11.80 6.84 -5.38
C ALA A 219 -12.67 5.92 -6.24
N GLU A 220 -12.13 5.34 -7.32
CA GLU A 220 -12.88 4.49 -8.25
C GLU A 220 -12.11 3.23 -8.62
N ILE A 221 -12.83 2.09 -8.66
CA ILE A 221 -12.31 0.85 -9.23
C ILE A 221 -12.24 1.02 -10.74
N MET A 222 -11.04 0.89 -11.30
CA MET A 222 -10.86 0.95 -12.75
C MET A 222 -11.36 -0.32 -13.41
N ASN A 223 -12.31 -0.19 -14.33
CA ASN A 223 -12.67 -1.28 -15.20
C ASN A 223 -11.53 -1.49 -16.20
N ASN A 224 -11.03 -2.72 -16.30
CA ASN A 224 -10.06 -3.06 -17.34
C ASN A 224 -10.72 -2.77 -18.70
N VAL A 225 -10.30 -1.69 -19.35
CA VAL A 225 -10.60 -1.49 -20.76
C VAL A 225 -9.78 -2.54 -21.51
N GLN A 226 -10.48 -3.49 -22.13
CA GLN A 226 -9.89 -4.51 -23.02
C GLN A 226 -9.25 -3.88 -24.24
#